data_5d40ca4bb6640cd6ed41d176d126f4bf
#
_entry.id   5d40ca4bb6640cd6ed41d176d126f4bf
#
_cell.length_a   1.000
_cell.length_b   1.000
_cell.length_c   1.000
_cell.angle_alpha   90.00
_cell.angle_beta   90.00
_cell.angle_gamma   90.00
#
_symmetry.space_group_name_H-M   'P 1'
#
loop_
_entity.id
_entity.type
_entity.pdbx_description
1 polymer ?
#
loop_
_entity_poly.entity_id
_entity_poly.type
_entity_poly.pdbx_seq_one_letter_code
_entity_poly.pdbx_strand_id
1 'polypeptide(L)'
;MISPELPERTADMAAKQKLTFPILWDKNSEVAEAFGLAFTVPDDLRGVYMGFGNDLAVRNGDPSWRLPVPSRFVIDGRGIVRLVQADPDYRYRPEPETTLEVLRRVVAE
;
A
#
# COMPACT_ATOMS: atom_id res chain seq x y z
N MET A 1 -3.79 -4.99 5.27
CA MET A 1 -3.50 -3.93 4.28
C MET A 1 -2.96 -2.70 5.00
N ILE A 2 -1.99 -2.02 4.41
CA ILE A 2 -1.41 -0.80 4.98
C ILE A 2 -1.50 0.31 3.93
N SER A 3 -1.94 1.51 4.34
CA SER A 3 -2.13 2.65 3.45
C SER A 3 -1.72 3.96 4.14
N PRO A 4 -1.08 4.89 3.42
CA PRO A 4 -0.77 6.22 3.98
C PRO A 4 -1.99 7.14 4.05
N GLU A 5 -3.11 6.75 3.46
CA GLU A 5 -4.34 7.54 3.44
C GLU A 5 -4.91 7.69 4.86
N LEU A 6 -5.51 8.85 5.14
CA LEU A 6 -6.08 9.13 6.47
C LEU A 6 -7.06 8.04 6.90
N PRO A 7 -7.08 7.66 8.21
CA PRO A 7 -7.92 6.56 8.69
C PRO A 7 -9.41 6.75 8.41
N GLU A 8 -9.91 7.98 8.42
CA GLU A 8 -11.31 8.28 8.13
C GLU A 8 -11.71 7.85 6.72
N ARG A 9 -10.79 8.04 5.76
CA ARG A 9 -11.03 7.66 4.36
C ARG A 9 -10.99 6.16 4.15
N THR A 10 -10.02 5.47 4.78
CA THR A 10 -9.91 4.01 4.66
C THR A 10 -11.03 3.30 5.40
N ALA A 11 -11.49 3.83 6.53
CA ALA A 11 -12.64 3.29 7.25
C ALA A 11 -13.91 3.38 6.41
N ASP A 12 -14.13 4.50 5.72
CA ASP A 12 -15.26 4.70 4.83
C ASP A 12 -15.22 3.71 3.66
N MET A 13 -14.06 3.54 3.04
CA MET A 13 -13.86 2.57 1.97
C MET A 13 -14.11 1.14 2.45
N ALA A 14 -13.59 0.78 3.63
CA ALA A 14 -13.77 -0.54 4.20
C ALA A 14 -15.25 -0.86 4.45
N ALA A 15 -16.01 0.12 4.93
CA ALA A 15 -17.44 -0.02 5.13
C ALA A 15 -18.19 -0.20 3.81
N LYS A 16 -17.86 0.61 2.80
CA LYS A 16 -18.50 0.54 1.48
C LYS A 16 -18.23 -0.77 0.76
N GLN A 17 -17.02 -1.30 0.87
CA GLN A 17 -16.61 -2.54 0.20
C GLN A 17 -16.77 -3.77 1.08
N LYS A 18 -17.27 -3.62 2.31
CA LYS A 18 -17.49 -4.72 3.26
C LYS A 18 -16.23 -5.57 3.49
N LEU A 19 -15.09 -4.90 3.68
CA LEU A 19 -13.82 -5.58 3.93
C LEU A 19 -13.84 -6.26 5.30
N THR A 20 -13.28 -7.47 5.37
CA THR A 20 -13.25 -8.28 6.60
C THR A 20 -11.89 -8.27 7.29
N PHE A 21 -10.90 -7.62 6.71
CA PHE A 21 -9.56 -7.49 7.27
C PHE A 21 -9.26 -6.04 7.67
N PRO A 22 -8.35 -5.81 8.62
CA PRO A 22 -8.01 -4.45 9.05
C PRO A 22 -7.20 -3.71 7.98
N ILE A 23 -7.37 -2.39 7.92
CA ILE A 23 -6.53 -1.49 7.17
C ILE A 23 -5.74 -0.65 8.16
N LEU A 24 -4.41 -0.78 8.15
CA LEU A 24 -3.53 -0.04 9.05
C LEU A 24 -3.12 1.28 8.40
N TRP A 25 -2.98 2.30 9.23
CA TRP A 25 -2.55 3.62 8.77
C TRP A 25 -1.03 3.75 8.83
N ASP A 26 -0.42 3.97 7.67
CA ASP A 26 1.01 4.29 7.57
C ASP A 26 1.18 5.81 7.52
N LYS A 27 1.17 6.43 8.69
CA LYS A 27 1.31 7.89 8.81
C LYS A 27 2.59 8.36 8.13
N ASN A 28 2.46 9.34 7.22
CA ASN A 28 3.57 9.94 6.48
C ASN A 28 4.40 8.92 5.68
N SER A 29 3.84 7.76 5.35
CA SER A 29 4.55 6.68 4.64
C SER A 29 5.83 6.22 5.35
N GLU A 30 5.86 6.27 6.67
CA GLU A 30 7.05 5.91 7.47
C GLU A 30 7.41 4.44 7.35
N VAL A 31 6.42 3.55 7.38
CA VAL A 31 6.63 2.10 7.22
C VAL A 31 7.09 1.80 5.79
N ALA A 32 6.46 2.41 4.79
CA ALA A 32 6.87 2.25 3.40
C ALA A 32 8.33 2.68 3.20
N GLU A 33 8.75 3.77 3.82
CA GLU A 33 10.14 4.24 3.77
C GLU A 33 11.09 3.23 4.41
N ALA A 34 10.72 2.67 5.56
CA ALA A 34 11.53 1.66 6.27
C ALA A 34 11.73 0.41 5.40
N PHE A 35 10.75 0.04 4.57
CA PHE A 35 10.87 -1.09 3.63
C PHE A 35 11.52 -0.69 2.30
N GLY A 36 11.94 0.56 2.12
CA GLY A 36 12.54 1.04 0.87
C GLY A 36 11.52 1.21 -0.27
N LEU A 37 10.24 1.37 0.06
CA LEU A 37 9.15 1.42 -0.91
C LEU A 37 8.58 2.82 -1.15
N ALA A 38 8.98 3.82 -0.36
CA ALA A 38 8.46 5.16 -0.49
C ALA A 38 9.13 5.92 -1.65
N PHE A 39 8.34 6.65 -2.41
CA PHE A 39 8.84 7.57 -3.43
C PHE A 39 8.04 8.87 -3.38
N THR A 40 8.66 9.96 -3.85
CA THR A 40 8.00 11.27 -3.92
C THR A 40 7.45 11.47 -5.32
N VAL A 41 6.18 11.86 -5.42
CA VAL A 41 5.55 12.19 -6.70
C VAL A 41 6.25 13.41 -7.30
N PRO A 42 6.77 13.35 -8.55
CA PRO A 42 7.41 14.51 -9.19
C PRO A 42 6.47 15.69 -9.34
N ASP A 43 7.02 16.90 -9.33
CA ASP A 43 6.23 18.15 -9.36
C ASP A 43 5.32 18.25 -10.58
N ASP A 44 5.77 17.79 -11.75
CA ASP A 44 4.97 17.79 -12.97
C ASP A 44 3.76 16.86 -12.87
N LEU A 45 3.89 15.74 -12.16
CA LEU A 45 2.77 14.82 -11.93
C LEU A 45 1.81 15.32 -10.85
N ARG A 46 2.27 16.17 -9.92
CA ARG A 46 1.38 16.77 -8.92
C ARG A 46 0.24 17.56 -9.57
N GLY A 47 0.58 18.33 -10.60
CA GLY A 47 -0.43 19.09 -11.36
C GLY A 47 -1.46 18.19 -12.00
N VAL A 48 -1.04 17.05 -12.55
CA VAL A 48 -1.96 16.05 -13.13
C VAL A 48 -2.89 15.49 -12.06
N TYR A 49 -2.36 15.11 -10.90
CA TYR A 49 -3.16 14.59 -9.79
C TYR A 49 -4.19 15.61 -9.31
N MET A 50 -3.77 16.87 -9.14
CA MET A 50 -4.67 17.95 -8.73
C MET A 50 -5.78 18.17 -9.75
N GLY A 51 -5.47 18.07 -11.05
CA GLY A 51 -6.44 18.18 -12.12
C GLY A 51 -7.53 17.10 -12.09
N PHE A 52 -7.23 15.94 -11.53
CA PHE A 52 -8.18 14.86 -11.32
C PHE A 52 -8.82 14.88 -9.91
N GLY A 53 -8.59 15.94 -9.13
CA GLY A 53 -9.13 16.02 -7.78
C GLY A 53 -8.39 15.18 -6.74
N ASN A 54 -7.19 14.71 -7.06
CA ASN A 54 -6.38 13.87 -6.18
C ASN A 54 -5.30 14.70 -5.47
N ASP A 55 -5.69 15.47 -4.48
CA ASP A 55 -4.74 16.19 -3.62
C ASP A 55 -4.23 15.23 -2.54
N LEU A 56 -3.03 14.68 -2.76
CA LEU A 56 -2.44 13.71 -1.83
C LEU A 56 -2.12 14.33 -0.47
N ALA A 57 -1.80 15.62 -0.42
CA ALA A 57 -1.53 16.29 0.85
C ALA A 57 -2.78 16.27 1.75
N VAL A 58 -3.94 16.43 1.17
CA VAL A 58 -5.23 16.38 1.89
C VAL A 58 -5.61 14.92 2.19
N ARG A 59 -5.51 14.03 1.21
CA ARG A 59 -5.92 12.62 1.36
C ARG A 59 -5.12 11.88 2.42
N ASN A 60 -3.81 12.15 2.49
CA ASN A 60 -2.89 11.47 3.40
C ASN A 60 -2.53 12.31 4.61
N GLY A 61 -2.93 13.58 4.67
CA GLY A 61 -2.52 14.48 5.73
C GLY A 61 -1.01 14.70 5.76
N ASP A 62 -0.34 14.58 4.61
CA ASP A 62 1.11 14.64 4.46
C ASP A 62 1.48 15.50 3.26
N PRO A 63 2.10 16.67 3.46
CA PRO A 63 2.46 17.58 2.37
C PRO A 63 3.63 17.10 1.52
N SER A 64 4.31 16.03 1.90
CA SER A 64 5.49 15.54 1.19
C SER A 64 5.18 14.90 -0.16
N TRP A 65 3.94 14.54 -0.43
CA TRP A 65 3.54 13.83 -1.65
C TRP A 65 4.27 12.50 -1.84
N ARG A 66 4.56 11.82 -0.74
CA ARG A 66 5.13 10.46 -0.80
C ARG A 66 4.03 9.42 -0.95
N LEU A 67 4.35 8.41 -1.75
CA LEU A 67 3.48 7.25 -1.94
C LEU A 67 4.32 5.97 -1.79
N PRO A 68 3.72 4.87 -1.36
CA PRO A 68 4.38 3.58 -1.39
C PRO A 68 4.33 2.98 -2.79
N VAL A 69 5.39 2.28 -3.19
CA VAL A 69 5.34 1.38 -4.33
C VAL A 69 4.32 0.28 -4.01
N PRO A 70 3.34 0.02 -4.87
CA PRO A 70 2.40 -1.07 -4.64
C PRO A 70 3.12 -2.38 -4.43
N SER A 71 2.85 -3.06 -3.32
CA SER A 71 3.59 -4.25 -2.95
C SER A 71 2.73 -5.23 -2.16
N ARG A 72 3.17 -6.47 -2.18
CA ARG A 72 2.55 -7.57 -1.46
C ARG A 72 3.64 -8.41 -0.81
N PHE A 73 3.45 -8.73 0.46
CA PHE A 73 4.39 -9.53 1.23
C PHE A 73 3.65 -10.72 1.85
N VAL A 74 4.32 -11.87 1.90
CA VAL A 74 3.92 -12.97 2.76
C VAL A 74 4.99 -13.12 3.83
N ILE A 75 4.59 -13.03 5.10
CA ILE A 75 5.49 -13.07 6.25
C ILE A 75 5.02 -14.22 7.14
N ASP A 76 5.96 -15.10 7.55
CA ASP A 76 5.61 -16.25 8.40
C ASP A 76 5.49 -15.85 9.88
N GLY A 77 5.12 -16.82 10.72
CA GLY A 77 4.95 -16.61 12.15
C GLY A 77 6.23 -16.27 12.91
N ARG A 78 7.38 -16.40 12.28
CA ARG A 78 8.68 -16.03 12.85
C ARG A 78 9.15 -14.65 12.39
N GLY A 79 8.33 -13.94 11.59
CA GLY A 79 8.67 -12.63 11.06
C GLY A 79 9.58 -12.66 9.83
N ILE A 80 9.74 -13.82 9.20
CA ILE A 80 10.58 -13.97 8.00
C ILE A 80 9.73 -13.72 6.77
N VAL A 81 10.20 -12.85 5.87
CA VAL A 81 9.54 -12.57 4.60
C VAL A 81 9.75 -13.76 3.66
N ARG A 82 8.66 -14.37 3.23
CA ARG A 82 8.64 -15.55 2.37
C ARG A 82 8.33 -15.21 0.92
N LEU A 83 7.69 -14.08 0.68
CA LEU A 83 7.39 -13.58 -0.65
C LEU A 83 7.39 -12.06 -0.64
N VAL A 84 8.03 -11.46 -1.65
CA VAL A 84 7.95 -10.01 -1.91
C VAL A 84 7.57 -9.83 -3.37
N GLN A 85 6.51 -9.04 -3.60
CA GLN A 85 6.10 -8.62 -4.94
C GLN A 85 5.93 -7.11 -4.88
N ALA A 86 6.85 -6.38 -5.51
CA ALA A 86 6.83 -4.91 -5.55
C ALA A 86 7.23 -4.46 -6.94
N ASP A 87 6.43 -3.57 -7.56
CA ASP A 87 6.69 -3.05 -8.89
C ASP A 87 6.29 -1.58 -8.93
N PRO A 88 7.19 -0.66 -9.35
CA PRO A 88 6.86 0.75 -9.48
C PRO A 88 5.81 1.03 -10.56
N ASP A 89 5.59 0.12 -11.51
CA ASP A 89 4.47 0.24 -12.45
C ASP A 89 3.17 -0.17 -11.76
N TYR A 90 2.35 0.84 -11.41
CA TYR A 90 1.08 0.61 -10.72
C TYR A 90 0.08 -0.23 -11.52
N ARG A 91 0.28 -0.37 -12.83
CA ARG A 91 -0.58 -1.19 -13.72
C ARG A 91 -0.25 -2.67 -13.59
N TYR A 92 0.96 -3.02 -13.15
CA TYR A 92 1.35 -4.40 -12.92
C TYR A 92 0.84 -4.86 -11.56
N ARG A 93 0.11 -5.96 -11.58
CA ARG A 93 -0.35 -6.64 -10.35
C ARG A 93 -0.07 -8.12 -10.49
N PRO A 94 0.66 -8.73 -9.54
CA PRO A 94 0.88 -10.18 -9.57
C PRO A 94 -0.44 -10.91 -9.40
N GLU A 95 -0.54 -12.10 -10.02
CA GLU A 95 -1.73 -12.92 -9.90
C GLU A 95 -1.93 -13.38 -8.45
N PRO A 96 -3.17 -13.34 -7.93
CA PRO A 96 -3.45 -13.78 -6.56
C PRO A 96 -3.04 -15.23 -6.29
N GLU A 97 -3.10 -16.09 -7.30
CA GLU A 97 -2.77 -17.51 -7.20
C GLU A 97 -1.35 -17.74 -6.73
N THR A 98 -0.38 -16.97 -7.25
CA THR A 98 1.03 -17.07 -6.83
C THR A 98 1.19 -16.77 -5.34
N THR A 99 0.53 -15.72 -4.87
CA THR A 99 0.55 -15.34 -3.45
C THR A 99 -0.11 -16.41 -2.58
N LEU A 100 -1.27 -16.92 -3.02
CA LEU A 100 -1.99 -17.97 -2.29
C LEU A 100 -1.20 -19.26 -2.20
N GLU A 101 -0.48 -19.63 -3.26
CA GLU A 101 0.37 -20.82 -3.27
C GLU A 101 1.46 -20.72 -2.20
N VAL A 102 2.17 -19.59 -2.12
CA VAL A 102 3.21 -19.36 -1.11
C VAL A 102 2.58 -19.36 0.29
N LEU A 103 1.45 -18.70 0.46
CA LEU A 103 0.76 -18.63 1.74
C LEU A 103 0.35 -20.04 2.23
N ARG A 104 -0.16 -20.89 1.36
CA ARG A 104 -0.52 -22.28 1.69
C ARG A 104 0.69 -23.08 2.17
N ARG A 105 1.85 -22.90 1.52
CA ARG A 105 3.09 -23.57 1.95
C ARG A 105 3.51 -23.11 3.34
N VAL A 106 3.46 -21.82 3.60
CA VAL A 106 3.84 -21.23 4.88
C VAL A 106 2.93 -21.74 6.00
N VAL A 107 1.62 -21.79 5.75
CA VAL A 107 0.64 -22.26 6.75
C VAL A 107 0.81 -23.77 7.02
N ALA A 108 1.24 -24.55 6.03
CA ALA A 108 1.45 -26.00 6.17
C ALA A 108 2.75 -26.35 6.89
N GLU A 109 3.65 -25.42 7.09
CA GLU A 109 4.93 -25.65 7.79
C GLU A 109 4.77 -25.90 9.31
#